data_9db1230b59c213c434d0952662ea774e
#
_entry.id   9db1230b59c213c434d0952662ea774e
#
_cell.length_a   1.000
_cell.length_b   1.000
_cell.length_c   1.000
_cell.angle_alpha   90.00
_cell.angle_beta   90.00
_cell.angle_gamma   90.00
#
_symmetry.space_group_name_H-M   'P 1'
#
loop_
_entity.id
_entity.type
_entity.pdbx_description
1 polymer ?
#
loop_
_entity_poly.entity_id
_entity_poly.type
_entity_poly.pdbx_seq_one_letter_code
_entity_poly.pdbx_strand_id
1 'polypeptide(L)'
;HYSDMKPKTILQKRVYEIHKDLPTLTQHQKEWALEHCFKHLCIFHKTTKEYICVDCGHRWKYDDLSGNCPHCNSVLTFHDKPRQRVFKDWNYYSIIQTYQEFTVIRIFYIDRYIKLGEVHNLGDFYEISQYWFDDNGGQVILAKNKLMFSFYSNTPFNLRSELNVKQACKEYDYISPYQVYPKIQVSKALKRNGLKKSFRGFREVDVIRYLLSEPIYETLWKQKDLPMIKRFHSDGYRIKKYWKQILKFKKRDYKVENIGLWFDYLDLLSYFDKDINNPHYLFPADFTAAHDLYMKRKRKRMEKENEERRRQYEKEAKERELQRIIEQEKKAEEFIKNKSKYFDITFRNSNIIVVVLSSIDAYKKEGDTLHHCVFTNTYYDRKNSLILSARLIDTPDTPLETIELSLTDGHIL
;
A
#
# COMPACT_ATOMS: atom_id res chain seq x y z
N HIS A 1 13.22 4.44 -10.02
CA HIS A 1 14.17 3.39 -10.48
C HIS A 1 14.10 2.22 -9.52
N TYR A 2 13.28 1.20 -9.83
CA TYR A 2 13.41 -0.10 -9.16
C TYR A 2 14.66 -0.76 -9.75
N SER A 3 15.80 -0.57 -9.09
CA SER A 3 17.05 -1.19 -9.49
C SER A 3 16.92 -2.70 -9.34
N ASP A 4 17.32 -3.43 -10.37
CA ASP A 4 17.48 -4.88 -10.32
C ASP A 4 18.39 -5.22 -9.14
N MET A 5 17.84 -5.95 -8.17
CA MET A 5 18.62 -6.35 -7.00
C MET A 5 19.54 -7.52 -7.37
N LYS A 6 20.83 -7.33 -7.23
CA LYS A 6 21.77 -8.45 -7.31
C LYS A 6 21.47 -9.45 -6.18
N PRO A 7 21.57 -10.77 -6.43
CA PRO A 7 21.41 -11.78 -5.39
C PRO A 7 22.37 -11.55 -4.23
N LYS A 8 21.85 -11.44 -3.01
CA LYS A 8 22.65 -11.14 -1.80
C LYS A 8 22.85 -12.39 -0.93
N THR A 9 21.77 -13.14 -0.68
CA THR A 9 21.85 -14.33 0.18
C THR A 9 22.32 -15.55 -0.60
N ILE A 10 22.80 -16.58 0.12
CA ILE A 10 23.19 -17.87 -0.49
C ILE A 10 22.01 -18.45 -1.27
N LEU A 11 20.81 -18.45 -0.69
CA LEU A 11 19.61 -18.97 -1.32
C LEU A 11 19.27 -18.20 -2.61
N GLN A 12 19.35 -16.85 -2.58
CA GLN A 12 19.11 -16.03 -3.78
C GLN A 12 20.12 -16.32 -4.89
N LYS A 13 21.40 -16.46 -4.55
CA LYS A 13 22.46 -16.81 -5.52
C LYS A 13 22.19 -18.17 -6.15
N ARG A 14 21.89 -19.18 -5.32
CA ARG A 14 21.58 -20.53 -5.79
C ARG A 14 20.38 -20.54 -6.74
N VAL A 15 19.26 -19.91 -6.36
CA VAL A 15 18.07 -19.83 -7.21
C VAL A 15 18.37 -19.05 -8.50
N TYR A 16 19.11 -17.95 -8.43
CA TYR A 16 19.46 -17.14 -9.60
C TYR A 16 20.36 -17.88 -10.61
N GLU A 17 21.19 -18.81 -10.16
CA GLU A 17 21.98 -19.68 -11.02
C GLU A 17 21.12 -20.68 -11.79
N ILE A 18 20.15 -21.32 -11.12
CA ILE A 18 19.42 -22.47 -11.69
C ILE A 18 18.08 -22.11 -12.33
N HIS A 19 17.56 -20.89 -12.13
CA HIS A 19 16.21 -20.53 -12.59
C HIS A 19 16.03 -20.60 -14.13
N LYS A 20 17.13 -20.40 -14.87
CA LYS A 20 17.13 -20.46 -16.35
C LYS A 20 17.06 -21.89 -16.89
N ASP A 21 17.40 -22.88 -16.06
CA ASP A 21 17.40 -24.29 -16.43
C ASP A 21 16.03 -24.96 -16.28
N LEU A 22 15.01 -24.20 -15.83
CA LEU A 22 13.66 -24.71 -15.76
C LEU A 22 13.14 -25.11 -17.15
N PRO A 23 12.41 -26.25 -17.26
CA PRO A 23 11.91 -26.73 -18.54
C PRO A 23 10.96 -25.71 -19.17
N THR A 24 11.02 -25.59 -20.48
CA THR A 24 10.07 -24.76 -21.24
C THR A 24 8.65 -25.32 -21.11
N LEU A 25 7.64 -24.47 -21.39
CA LEU A 25 6.25 -24.89 -21.39
C LEU A 25 6.05 -26.02 -22.44
N THR A 26 5.43 -27.11 -22.01
CA THR A 26 5.01 -28.16 -22.95
C THR A 26 3.82 -27.70 -23.78
N GLN A 27 3.64 -28.31 -24.94
CA GLN A 27 2.48 -28.01 -25.80
C GLN A 27 1.15 -28.25 -25.07
N HIS A 28 1.05 -29.35 -24.31
CA HIS A 28 -0.14 -29.65 -23.49
C HIS A 28 -0.43 -28.57 -22.42
N GLN A 29 0.59 -27.98 -21.79
CA GLN A 29 0.40 -26.89 -20.81
C GLN A 29 -0.11 -25.62 -21.48
N LYS A 30 0.35 -25.32 -22.69
CA LYS A 30 -0.13 -24.19 -23.48
C LYS A 30 -1.58 -24.38 -23.92
N GLU A 31 -1.90 -25.54 -24.47
CA GLU A 31 -3.26 -25.90 -24.90
C GLU A 31 -4.25 -25.84 -23.73
N TRP A 32 -3.89 -26.44 -22.60
CA TRP A 32 -4.69 -26.38 -21.38
C TRP A 32 -4.96 -24.94 -20.94
N ALA A 33 -3.95 -24.07 -20.98
CA ALA A 33 -4.10 -22.69 -20.57
C ALA A 33 -5.02 -21.91 -21.53
N LEU A 34 -4.92 -22.14 -22.84
CA LEU A 34 -5.81 -21.52 -23.82
C LEU A 34 -7.26 -21.98 -23.66
N GLU A 35 -7.48 -23.22 -23.29
CA GLU A 35 -8.81 -23.79 -23.07
C GLU A 35 -9.45 -23.29 -21.76
N HIS A 36 -8.67 -23.20 -20.66
CA HIS A 36 -9.24 -23.00 -19.32
C HIS A 36 -9.10 -21.56 -18.80
N CYS A 37 -8.19 -20.76 -19.33
CA CYS A 37 -7.96 -19.40 -18.87
C CYS A 37 -8.81 -18.34 -19.54
N PHE A 38 -9.50 -18.68 -20.61
CA PHE A 38 -10.30 -17.74 -21.41
C PHE A 38 -11.74 -18.19 -21.54
N LYS A 39 -12.63 -17.22 -21.73
CA LYS A 39 -14.01 -17.51 -22.12
C LYS A 39 -14.06 -17.91 -23.59
N HIS A 40 -14.82 -18.94 -23.89
CA HIS A 40 -15.13 -19.33 -25.25
C HIS A 40 -16.31 -18.47 -25.73
N LEU A 41 -16.12 -17.74 -26.81
CA LEU A 41 -17.08 -16.74 -27.26
C LEU A 41 -17.90 -17.25 -28.46
N CYS A 42 -19.17 -16.87 -28.49
CA CYS A 42 -20.06 -17.05 -29.58
C CYS A 42 -20.63 -15.72 -30.06
N ILE A 43 -20.65 -15.48 -31.39
CA ILE A 43 -21.22 -14.30 -31.99
C ILE A 43 -22.50 -14.70 -32.75
N PHE A 44 -23.56 -13.92 -32.59
CA PHE A 44 -24.76 -14.06 -33.41
C PHE A 44 -24.74 -13.08 -34.57
N HIS A 45 -24.80 -13.61 -35.80
CA HIS A 45 -24.83 -12.83 -37.02
C HIS A 45 -26.31 -12.58 -37.41
N LYS A 46 -26.81 -11.38 -37.23
CA LYS A 46 -28.24 -11.02 -37.39
C LYS A 46 -28.77 -11.25 -38.82
N THR A 47 -27.95 -11.01 -39.85
CA THR A 47 -28.38 -11.10 -41.24
C THR A 47 -28.56 -12.55 -41.70
N THR A 48 -27.63 -13.43 -41.34
CA THR A 48 -27.67 -14.87 -41.71
C THR A 48 -28.42 -15.70 -40.69
N LYS A 49 -28.76 -15.13 -39.54
CA LYS A 49 -29.35 -15.81 -38.35
C LYS A 49 -28.52 -17.02 -37.89
N GLU A 50 -27.20 -16.87 -37.96
CA GLU A 50 -26.23 -17.91 -37.60
C GLU A 50 -25.43 -17.50 -36.36
N TYR A 51 -25.09 -18.49 -35.57
CA TYR A 51 -24.07 -18.39 -34.53
C TYR A 51 -22.70 -18.76 -35.10
N ILE A 52 -21.68 -18.12 -34.61
CA ILE A 52 -20.27 -18.38 -34.98
C ILE A 52 -19.47 -18.58 -33.71
N CYS A 53 -18.88 -19.75 -33.56
CA CYS A 53 -17.89 -19.99 -32.50
C CYS A 53 -16.60 -19.22 -32.83
N VAL A 54 -16.12 -18.39 -31.91
CA VAL A 54 -14.90 -17.60 -32.13
C VAL A 54 -13.67 -18.50 -32.14
N ASP A 55 -13.65 -19.58 -31.33
CA ASP A 55 -12.49 -20.44 -31.16
C ASP A 55 -12.22 -21.35 -32.41
N CYS A 56 -13.27 -21.99 -32.94
CA CYS A 56 -13.11 -22.92 -34.05
C CYS A 56 -13.69 -22.43 -35.36
N GLY A 57 -14.35 -21.28 -35.39
CA GLY A 57 -14.95 -20.70 -36.59
C GLY A 57 -16.22 -21.41 -37.09
N HIS A 58 -16.69 -22.47 -36.39
CA HIS A 58 -17.89 -23.20 -36.80
C HIS A 58 -19.13 -22.32 -36.78
N ARG A 59 -20.01 -22.52 -37.77
CA ARG A 59 -21.27 -21.77 -37.95
C ARG A 59 -22.46 -22.71 -37.90
N TRP A 60 -23.51 -22.31 -37.18
CA TRP A 60 -24.77 -23.09 -37.10
C TRP A 60 -25.99 -22.17 -36.99
N LYS A 61 -27.15 -22.70 -37.28
CA LYS A 61 -28.41 -21.99 -37.19
C LYS A 61 -29.02 -22.04 -35.79
N TYR A 62 -29.95 -21.14 -35.51
CA TYR A 62 -30.52 -20.79 -34.18
C TYR A 62 -31.23 -21.93 -33.44
N ASP A 63 -31.66 -22.99 -34.13
CA ASP A 63 -32.55 -24.02 -33.54
C ASP A 63 -31.86 -24.99 -32.56
N ASP A 64 -30.55 -24.82 -32.35
CA ASP A 64 -29.74 -25.72 -31.51
C ASP A 64 -28.88 -24.95 -30.47
N LEU A 65 -29.55 -24.28 -29.54
CA LEU A 65 -28.91 -23.56 -28.44
C LEU A 65 -28.61 -24.50 -27.24
N SER A 66 -27.70 -25.44 -27.45
CA SER A 66 -27.21 -26.31 -26.36
C SER A 66 -26.32 -25.62 -25.34
N GLY A 67 -25.94 -24.34 -25.56
CA GLY A 67 -24.93 -23.63 -24.77
C GLY A 67 -23.49 -24.01 -25.10
N ASN A 68 -23.30 -25.09 -25.89
CA ASN A 68 -22.01 -25.59 -26.34
C ASN A 68 -21.86 -25.43 -27.85
N CYS A 69 -20.61 -25.31 -28.33
CA CYS A 69 -20.33 -25.35 -29.74
C CYS A 69 -20.56 -26.77 -30.29
N PRO A 70 -21.39 -26.95 -31.34
CA PRO A 70 -21.64 -28.29 -31.89
C PRO A 70 -20.39 -28.98 -32.50
N HIS A 71 -19.35 -28.20 -32.81
CA HIS A 71 -18.13 -28.73 -33.41
C HIS A 71 -17.02 -28.99 -32.38
N CYS A 72 -16.65 -28.00 -31.56
CA CYS A 72 -15.55 -28.13 -30.59
C CYS A 72 -16.02 -28.43 -29.16
N ASN A 73 -17.31 -28.47 -28.92
CA ASN A 73 -17.95 -28.74 -27.62
C ASN A 73 -17.61 -27.74 -26.49
N SER A 74 -16.97 -26.61 -26.81
CA SER A 74 -16.67 -25.57 -25.83
C SER A 74 -17.95 -24.94 -25.30
N VAL A 75 -18.02 -24.71 -23.97
CA VAL A 75 -19.12 -23.98 -23.33
C VAL A 75 -19.05 -22.52 -23.70
N LEU A 76 -20.04 -22.02 -24.42
CA LEU A 76 -20.00 -20.72 -25.06
C LEU A 76 -20.59 -19.60 -24.20
N THR A 77 -19.95 -18.46 -24.26
CA THR A 77 -20.48 -17.18 -23.74
C THR A 77 -20.86 -16.28 -24.92
N PHE A 78 -22.09 -15.79 -24.91
CA PHE A 78 -22.56 -14.92 -25.98
C PHE A 78 -21.88 -13.57 -25.94
N HIS A 79 -21.44 -13.10 -27.14
CA HIS A 79 -20.82 -11.81 -27.34
C HIS A 79 -21.72 -10.93 -28.20
N ASP A 80 -22.08 -9.77 -27.68
CA ASP A 80 -23.10 -8.86 -28.26
C ASP A 80 -22.57 -7.95 -29.39
N LYS A 81 -21.28 -8.09 -29.78
CA LYS A 81 -20.67 -7.30 -30.87
C LYS A 81 -20.55 -8.10 -32.17
N PRO A 82 -21.61 -8.20 -32.99
CA PRO A 82 -21.63 -9.10 -34.14
C PRO A 82 -20.70 -8.69 -35.30
N ARG A 83 -20.17 -7.46 -35.26
CA ARG A 83 -19.24 -6.96 -36.31
C ARG A 83 -17.76 -7.14 -35.94
N GLN A 84 -17.49 -7.55 -34.69
CA GLN A 84 -16.11 -7.75 -34.25
C GLN A 84 -15.50 -8.96 -34.98
N ARG A 85 -14.29 -8.79 -35.50
CA ARG A 85 -13.55 -9.82 -36.23
C ARG A 85 -12.24 -10.19 -35.56
N VAL A 86 -11.76 -9.32 -34.65
CA VAL A 86 -10.52 -9.52 -33.91
C VAL A 86 -10.83 -9.48 -32.42
N PHE A 87 -10.39 -10.53 -31.73
CA PHE A 87 -10.54 -10.69 -30.28
C PHE A 87 -9.16 -10.72 -29.65
N LYS A 88 -8.94 -9.78 -28.74
CA LYS A 88 -7.73 -9.71 -27.92
C LYS A 88 -8.15 -9.90 -26.49
N ASP A 89 -7.52 -10.83 -25.81
CA ASP A 89 -7.78 -11.12 -24.41
C ASP A 89 -6.48 -11.56 -23.73
N TRP A 90 -6.40 -11.39 -22.44
CA TRP A 90 -5.23 -11.76 -21.68
C TRP A 90 -5.63 -12.38 -20.34
N ASN A 91 -4.77 -13.25 -19.82
CA ASN A 91 -4.99 -13.86 -18.51
C ASN A 91 -3.66 -14.31 -17.92
N TYR A 92 -3.74 -14.77 -16.67
CA TYR A 92 -2.62 -15.38 -15.97
C TYR A 92 -2.94 -16.82 -15.61
N TYR A 93 -1.91 -17.66 -15.56
CA TYR A 93 -2.00 -18.97 -14.95
C TYR A 93 -0.69 -19.35 -14.28
N SER A 94 -0.74 -20.31 -13.37
CA SER A 94 0.43 -20.81 -12.68
C SER A 94 0.66 -22.30 -12.91
N ILE A 95 1.94 -22.68 -12.89
CA ILE A 95 2.40 -24.06 -12.87
C ILE A 95 3.17 -24.25 -11.57
N ILE A 96 2.88 -25.34 -10.88
CA ILE A 96 3.54 -25.70 -9.62
C ILE A 96 4.29 -27.01 -9.84
N GLN A 97 5.60 -26.92 -9.71
CA GLN A 97 6.50 -28.06 -9.96
C GLN A 97 7.63 -28.15 -8.93
N THR A 98 8.19 -29.32 -8.79
CA THR A 98 9.46 -29.47 -8.07
C THR A 98 10.61 -29.32 -9.06
N TYR A 99 11.67 -28.65 -8.62
CA TYR A 99 12.94 -28.56 -9.35
C TYR A 99 14.09 -28.63 -8.37
N GLN A 100 14.92 -29.63 -8.51
CA GLN A 100 15.95 -29.97 -7.53
C GLN A 100 15.35 -30.08 -6.10
N GLU A 101 15.88 -29.33 -5.13
CA GLU A 101 15.40 -29.26 -3.75
C GLU A 101 14.21 -28.32 -3.54
N PHE A 102 13.73 -27.63 -4.57
CA PHE A 102 12.72 -26.57 -4.45
C PHE A 102 11.32 -27.02 -4.91
N THR A 103 10.31 -26.39 -4.30
CA THR A 103 8.99 -26.25 -4.92
C THR A 103 8.93 -24.87 -5.58
N VAL A 104 8.58 -24.85 -6.87
CA VAL A 104 8.56 -23.64 -7.68
C VAL A 104 7.16 -23.36 -8.20
N ILE A 105 6.64 -22.17 -7.96
CA ILE A 105 5.44 -21.66 -8.61
C ILE A 105 5.91 -20.72 -9.72
N ARG A 106 5.55 -21.05 -10.95
CA ARG A 106 5.82 -20.25 -12.15
C ARG A 106 4.54 -19.58 -12.59
N ILE A 107 4.56 -18.26 -12.76
CA ILE A 107 3.38 -17.50 -13.21
C ILE A 107 3.63 -16.99 -14.62
N PHE A 108 2.68 -17.25 -15.47
CA PHE A 108 2.69 -16.88 -16.88
C PHE A 108 1.58 -15.88 -17.19
N TYR A 109 1.90 -14.85 -17.92
CA TYR A 109 0.98 -13.99 -18.63
C TYR A 109 0.73 -14.58 -20.03
N ILE A 110 -0.53 -14.67 -20.41
CA ILE A 110 -0.93 -15.14 -21.74
C ILE A 110 -1.60 -13.98 -22.46
N ASP A 111 -1.16 -13.67 -23.66
CA ASP A 111 -1.80 -12.72 -24.56
C ASP A 111 -2.42 -13.47 -25.74
N ARG A 112 -3.74 -13.55 -25.77
CA ARG A 112 -4.48 -14.31 -26.78
C ARG A 112 -5.00 -13.38 -27.86
N TYR A 113 -4.69 -13.72 -29.11
CA TYR A 113 -5.18 -13.03 -30.28
C TYR A 113 -5.93 -14.01 -31.21
N ILE A 114 -7.20 -13.74 -31.47
CA ILE A 114 -8.01 -14.54 -32.41
C ILE A 114 -8.54 -13.62 -33.50
N LYS A 115 -8.37 -14.02 -34.75
CA LYS A 115 -9.01 -13.41 -35.88
C LYS A 115 -10.04 -14.38 -36.46
N LEU A 116 -11.29 -13.96 -36.51
CA LEU A 116 -12.41 -14.79 -36.92
C LEU A 116 -12.19 -15.30 -38.34
N GLY A 117 -12.22 -16.63 -38.54
CA GLY A 117 -11.97 -17.30 -39.81
C GLY A 117 -10.52 -17.74 -40.01
N GLU A 118 -9.61 -17.43 -39.10
CA GLU A 118 -8.24 -18.00 -39.09
C GLU A 118 -8.16 -19.08 -38.00
N VAL A 119 -7.65 -20.27 -38.38
CA VAL A 119 -7.67 -21.49 -37.55
C VAL A 119 -6.66 -21.45 -36.39
N HIS A 120 -5.87 -20.40 -36.22
CA HIS A 120 -4.79 -20.39 -35.25
C HIS A 120 -5.12 -19.51 -34.03
N ASN A 121 -5.45 -20.16 -32.93
CA ASN A 121 -5.40 -19.57 -31.59
C ASN A 121 -3.93 -19.34 -31.20
N LEU A 122 -3.39 -18.20 -31.60
CA LEU A 122 -2.05 -17.83 -31.20
C LEU A 122 -2.12 -17.15 -29.81
N GLY A 123 -1.60 -17.83 -28.82
CA GLY A 123 -1.32 -17.25 -27.51
C GLY A 123 0.18 -17.06 -27.33
N ASP A 124 0.59 -15.86 -27.00
CA ASP A 124 1.96 -15.60 -26.53
C ASP A 124 2.05 -15.84 -25.03
N PHE A 125 3.04 -16.60 -24.60
CA PHE A 125 3.23 -17.00 -23.21
C PHE A 125 4.51 -16.36 -22.67
N TYR A 126 4.35 -15.54 -21.64
CA TYR A 126 5.46 -14.85 -21.00
C TYR A 126 5.54 -15.25 -19.54
N GLU A 127 6.64 -15.85 -19.11
CA GLU A 127 6.90 -16.08 -17.70
C GLU A 127 7.23 -14.75 -17.03
N ILE A 128 6.38 -14.32 -16.08
CA ILE A 128 6.45 -13.00 -15.45
C ILE A 128 7.01 -13.06 -14.04
N SER A 129 6.85 -14.18 -13.34
CA SER A 129 7.43 -14.39 -12.02
C SER A 129 7.60 -15.85 -11.66
N GLN A 130 8.52 -16.11 -10.76
CA GLN A 130 8.80 -17.40 -10.14
C GLN A 130 8.89 -17.23 -8.63
N TYR A 131 8.22 -18.11 -7.87
CA TYR A 131 8.33 -18.21 -6.41
C TYR A 131 9.00 -19.52 -6.07
N TRP A 132 10.16 -19.46 -5.48
CA TRP A 132 10.98 -20.60 -5.10
C TRP A 132 10.90 -20.81 -3.60
N PHE A 133 10.59 -22.03 -3.17
CA PHE A 133 10.48 -22.39 -1.77
C PHE A 133 11.38 -23.57 -1.48
N ASP A 134 12.24 -23.47 -0.46
CA ASP A 134 12.93 -24.62 0.12
C ASP A 134 12.06 -25.28 1.21
N ASP A 135 12.44 -26.50 1.61
CA ASP A 135 11.68 -27.28 2.61
C ASP A 135 11.79 -26.70 4.04
N ASN A 136 12.65 -25.70 4.29
CA ASN A 136 12.83 -25.01 5.56
C ASN A 136 12.03 -23.68 5.63
N GLY A 137 11.24 -23.36 4.60
CA GLY A 137 10.45 -22.13 4.53
C GLY A 137 11.21 -20.93 3.96
N GLY A 138 12.44 -21.13 3.47
CA GLY A 138 13.16 -20.11 2.71
C GLY A 138 12.42 -19.81 1.41
N GLN A 139 12.35 -18.52 1.03
CA GLN A 139 11.67 -18.06 -0.17
C GLN A 139 12.53 -17.11 -0.99
N VAL A 140 12.53 -17.31 -2.30
CA VAL A 140 13.08 -16.36 -3.28
C VAL A 140 12.03 -16.06 -4.33
N ILE A 141 11.92 -14.77 -4.67
CA ILE A 141 11.01 -14.30 -5.73
C ILE A 141 11.88 -13.75 -6.86
N LEU A 142 11.66 -14.28 -8.05
CA LEU A 142 12.16 -13.72 -9.29
C LEU A 142 10.98 -13.16 -10.07
N ALA A 143 11.11 -11.95 -10.60
CA ALA A 143 10.05 -11.37 -11.40
C ALA A 143 10.60 -10.40 -12.45
N LYS A 144 9.81 -10.18 -13.50
CA LYS A 144 10.04 -9.13 -14.48
C LYS A 144 9.81 -7.75 -13.85
N ASN A 145 10.45 -6.73 -14.43
CA ASN A 145 10.27 -5.36 -13.98
C ASN A 145 8.86 -4.87 -14.28
N LYS A 146 8.27 -4.08 -13.36
CA LYS A 146 7.02 -3.38 -13.61
C LYS A 146 7.25 -2.12 -14.41
N LEU A 147 6.34 -1.80 -15.29
CA LEU A 147 6.26 -0.52 -15.99
C LEU A 147 5.65 0.53 -15.06
N MET A 148 6.25 1.71 -14.95
CA MET A 148 5.71 2.80 -14.13
C MET A 148 4.35 3.30 -14.65
N PHE A 149 4.15 3.28 -15.98
CA PHE A 149 2.89 3.63 -16.64
C PHE A 149 2.65 2.68 -17.79
N SER A 150 1.55 1.94 -17.74
CA SER A 150 1.15 1.00 -18.79
C SER A 150 -0.08 1.53 -19.55
N PHE A 151 0.10 2.62 -20.32
CA PHE A 151 -0.99 3.12 -21.17
C PHE A 151 -1.22 2.27 -22.42
N TYR A 152 -0.27 1.40 -22.78
CA TYR A 152 -0.28 0.64 -24.06
C TYR A 152 -0.21 -0.88 -23.90
N SER A 153 -0.08 -1.40 -22.68
CA SER A 153 -0.01 -2.85 -22.46
C SER A 153 -1.08 -3.31 -21.47
N ASN A 154 -1.64 -4.48 -21.72
CA ASN A 154 -2.63 -5.13 -20.85
C ASN A 154 -2.00 -5.72 -19.58
N THR A 155 -0.68 -5.61 -19.42
CA THR A 155 0.05 -6.09 -18.26
C THR A 155 0.94 -5.00 -17.68
N PRO A 156 1.06 -4.91 -16.33
CA PRO A 156 1.97 -3.98 -15.69
C PRO A 156 3.45 -4.40 -15.80
N PHE A 157 3.76 -5.52 -16.49
CA PHE A 157 5.12 -6.04 -16.60
C PHE A 157 5.79 -5.63 -17.90
N ASN A 158 7.08 -5.31 -17.80
CA ASN A 158 7.95 -5.22 -18.97
C ASN A 158 8.28 -6.64 -19.48
N LEU A 159 7.53 -7.12 -20.45
CA LEU A 159 7.67 -8.48 -20.99
C LEU A 159 9.05 -8.75 -21.62
N ARG A 160 9.81 -7.70 -21.96
CA ARG A 160 11.17 -7.82 -22.54
C ARG A 160 12.25 -7.87 -21.46
N SER A 161 11.95 -7.52 -20.18
CA SER A 161 12.93 -7.60 -19.10
C SER A 161 13.20 -9.05 -18.71
N GLU A 162 14.37 -9.33 -18.14
CA GLU A 162 14.70 -10.62 -17.53
C GLU A 162 14.00 -10.76 -16.17
N LEU A 163 13.97 -12.00 -15.65
CA LEU A 163 13.56 -12.30 -14.29
C LEU A 163 14.71 -11.96 -13.35
N ASN A 164 14.48 -11.03 -12.45
CA ASN A 164 15.48 -10.60 -11.46
C ASN A 164 14.98 -10.83 -10.05
N VAL A 165 15.91 -10.99 -9.09
CA VAL A 165 15.57 -11.13 -7.68
C VAL A 165 14.79 -9.91 -7.22
N LYS A 166 13.66 -10.15 -6.56
CA LYS A 166 12.83 -9.11 -5.98
C LYS A 166 12.78 -9.26 -4.46
N GLN A 167 12.72 -8.15 -3.78
CA GLN A 167 12.41 -8.15 -2.36
C GLN A 167 10.99 -8.71 -2.19
N ALA A 168 10.77 -9.55 -1.16
CA ALA A 168 9.43 -10.03 -0.82
C ALA A 168 8.57 -8.84 -0.40
N CYS A 169 8.05 -8.10 -1.37
CA CYS A 169 7.20 -6.95 -1.13
C CYS A 169 5.79 -7.25 -1.65
N LYS A 170 4.83 -6.63 -0.98
CA LYS A 170 3.39 -6.76 -1.27
C LYS A 170 3.03 -6.53 -2.75
N GLU A 171 3.85 -5.80 -3.50
CA GLU A 171 3.58 -5.46 -4.91
C GLU A 171 3.60 -6.64 -5.87
N TYR A 172 4.41 -7.68 -5.59
CA TYR A 172 4.44 -8.90 -6.40
C TYR A 172 3.47 -9.96 -5.87
N ASP A 173 3.00 -9.80 -4.64
CA ASP A 173 2.03 -10.69 -4.02
C ASP A 173 0.61 -10.52 -4.58
N TYR A 174 0.32 -9.45 -5.34
CA TYR A 174 -1.02 -9.20 -5.93
C TYR A 174 -1.28 -9.90 -7.26
N ILE A 175 -0.28 -10.57 -7.84
CA ILE A 175 -0.50 -11.38 -9.04
C ILE A 175 -1.09 -12.70 -8.56
N SER A 176 -2.39 -12.78 -8.53
CA SER A 176 -3.09 -14.05 -8.34
C SER A 176 -3.52 -14.55 -9.71
N PRO A 177 -2.93 -15.65 -10.20
CA PRO A 177 -3.41 -16.26 -11.42
C PRO A 177 -4.83 -16.76 -11.21
N TYR A 178 -5.68 -16.62 -12.22
CA TYR A 178 -7.06 -17.10 -12.14
C TYR A 178 -7.13 -18.62 -12.17
N GLN A 179 -6.13 -19.26 -12.80
CA GLN A 179 -6.10 -20.71 -12.98
C GLN A 179 -4.74 -21.30 -12.57
N VAL A 180 -4.79 -22.48 -11.98
CA VAL A 180 -3.62 -23.27 -11.64
C VAL A 180 -3.63 -24.54 -12.47
N TYR A 181 -2.55 -24.81 -13.20
CA TYR A 181 -2.42 -26.04 -13.98
C TYR A 181 -2.59 -27.28 -13.07
N PRO A 182 -3.46 -28.25 -13.40
CA PRO A 182 -3.93 -29.28 -12.44
C PRO A 182 -2.85 -30.29 -12.04
N LYS A 183 -1.77 -30.47 -12.81
CA LYS A 183 -0.67 -31.37 -12.47
C LYS A 183 0.29 -30.69 -11.51
N ILE A 184 -0.12 -30.63 -10.23
CA ILE A 184 0.64 -30.00 -9.15
C ILE A 184 1.71 -30.97 -8.62
N GLN A 185 2.97 -30.52 -8.59
CA GLN A 185 4.08 -31.22 -7.99
C GLN A 185 4.69 -30.39 -6.87
N VAL A 186 4.72 -30.93 -5.66
CA VAL A 186 5.26 -30.28 -4.47
C VAL A 186 6.21 -31.18 -3.73
N SER A 187 7.07 -30.62 -2.91
CA SER A 187 8.08 -31.31 -2.13
C SER A 187 7.50 -32.31 -1.14
N LYS A 188 8.36 -33.20 -0.61
CA LYS A 188 7.97 -34.15 0.42
C LYS A 188 7.51 -33.46 1.71
N ALA A 189 8.13 -32.33 2.07
CA ALA A 189 7.76 -31.55 3.24
C ALA A 189 6.32 -31.02 3.12
N LEU A 190 5.97 -30.40 1.99
CA LEU A 190 4.62 -29.92 1.76
C LEU A 190 3.56 -31.03 1.77
N LYS A 191 3.88 -32.22 1.21
CA LYS A 191 2.99 -33.40 1.28
C LYS A 191 2.77 -33.83 2.72
N ARG A 192 3.85 -33.88 3.53
CA ARG A 192 3.80 -34.21 4.97
C ARG A 192 2.97 -33.18 5.74
N ASN A 193 3.07 -31.91 5.38
CA ASN A 193 2.30 -30.80 5.99
C ASN A 193 0.85 -30.75 5.49
N GLY A 194 0.42 -31.71 4.67
CA GLY A 194 -0.98 -31.91 4.31
C GLY A 194 -1.39 -31.30 2.98
N LEU A 195 -0.48 -30.72 2.18
CA LEU A 195 -0.79 -30.27 0.84
C LEU A 195 -0.82 -31.45 -0.12
N LYS A 196 -2.01 -31.72 -0.69
CA LYS A 196 -2.21 -32.82 -1.65
C LYS A 196 -2.30 -32.26 -3.08
N LYS A 197 -3.53 -32.01 -3.57
CA LYS A 197 -3.80 -31.59 -4.95
C LYS A 197 -4.63 -30.30 -5.05
N SER A 198 -5.01 -29.71 -3.93
CA SER A 198 -5.92 -28.57 -3.91
C SER A 198 -5.49 -27.53 -2.89
N PHE A 199 -5.56 -26.28 -3.29
CA PHE A 199 -5.34 -25.12 -2.42
C PHE A 199 -6.63 -24.65 -1.73
N ARG A 200 -7.74 -25.37 -1.88
CA ARG A 200 -9.04 -25.10 -1.22
C ARG A 200 -9.57 -23.69 -1.42
N GLY A 201 -9.28 -23.09 -2.58
CA GLY A 201 -9.69 -21.71 -2.89
C GLY A 201 -8.78 -20.61 -2.31
N PHE A 202 -7.68 -20.97 -1.68
CA PHE A 202 -6.67 -20.02 -1.23
C PHE A 202 -5.56 -19.89 -2.26
N ARG A 203 -4.89 -18.75 -2.22
CA ARG A 203 -3.76 -18.46 -3.11
C ARG A 203 -2.60 -19.40 -2.83
N GLU A 204 -2.09 -20.05 -3.86
CA GLU A 204 -1.09 -21.10 -3.77
C GLU A 204 0.22 -20.65 -3.11
N VAL A 205 0.69 -19.43 -3.42
CA VAL A 205 1.90 -18.83 -2.85
C VAL A 205 1.78 -18.72 -1.32
N ASP A 206 0.63 -18.28 -0.83
CA ASP A 206 0.41 -18.08 0.61
C ASP A 206 0.26 -19.41 1.33
N VAL A 207 -0.46 -20.38 0.72
CA VAL A 207 -0.62 -21.72 1.29
C VAL A 207 0.73 -22.42 1.42
N ILE A 208 1.57 -22.38 0.38
CA ILE A 208 2.90 -23.01 0.42
C ILE A 208 3.78 -22.30 1.46
N ARG A 209 3.82 -20.97 1.45
CA ARG A 209 4.58 -20.18 2.43
C ARG A 209 4.19 -20.56 3.86
N TYR A 210 2.90 -20.50 4.18
CA TYR A 210 2.44 -20.78 5.54
C TYR A 210 2.60 -22.24 5.96
N LEU A 211 2.40 -23.20 5.05
CA LEU A 211 2.62 -24.60 5.35
C LEU A 211 4.08 -24.94 5.67
N LEU A 212 5.03 -24.18 5.14
CA LEU A 212 6.46 -24.38 5.38
C LEU A 212 6.98 -23.57 6.59
N SER A 213 6.33 -22.46 6.95
CA SER A 213 6.84 -21.55 7.97
C SER A 213 5.98 -21.44 9.23
N GLU A 214 4.71 -21.88 9.21
CA GLU A 214 3.75 -21.62 10.28
C GLU A 214 3.08 -22.89 10.82
N PRO A 215 3.58 -23.47 11.93
CA PRO A 215 3.05 -24.72 12.50
C PRO A 215 1.56 -24.65 12.85
N ILE A 216 1.07 -23.47 13.26
CA ILE A 216 -0.36 -23.25 13.52
C ILE A 216 -1.17 -23.40 12.24
N TYR A 217 -0.70 -22.82 11.15
CA TYR A 217 -1.36 -22.94 9.84
C TYR A 217 -1.38 -24.39 9.36
N GLU A 218 -0.27 -25.13 9.51
CA GLU A 218 -0.19 -26.54 9.21
C GLU A 218 -1.24 -27.35 10.00
N THR A 219 -1.39 -27.05 11.30
CA THR A 219 -2.40 -27.70 12.16
C THR A 219 -3.82 -27.43 11.65
N LEU A 220 -4.15 -26.18 11.36
CA LEU A 220 -5.46 -25.79 10.82
C LEU A 220 -5.72 -26.45 9.45
N TRP A 221 -4.68 -26.48 8.61
CA TRP A 221 -4.76 -27.11 7.28
C TRP A 221 -5.06 -28.61 7.35
N LYS A 222 -4.36 -29.35 8.22
CA LYS A 222 -4.59 -30.79 8.46
C LYS A 222 -5.97 -31.07 9.04
N GLN A 223 -6.47 -30.20 9.92
CA GLN A 223 -7.82 -30.28 10.49
C GLN A 223 -8.92 -29.88 9.50
N LYS A 224 -8.59 -29.34 8.33
CA LYS A 224 -9.53 -28.78 7.34
C LYS A 224 -10.41 -27.65 7.89
N ASP A 225 -9.91 -26.88 8.84
CA ASP A 225 -10.62 -25.79 9.48
C ASP A 225 -10.62 -24.55 8.57
N LEU A 226 -11.46 -24.58 7.53
CA LEU A 226 -11.52 -23.52 6.51
C LEU A 226 -11.84 -22.13 7.09
N PRO A 227 -12.76 -21.96 8.05
CA PRO A 227 -13.02 -20.66 8.66
C PRO A 227 -11.78 -20.08 9.34
N MET A 228 -11.04 -20.89 10.11
CA MET A 228 -9.82 -20.43 10.79
C MET A 228 -8.67 -20.22 9.82
N ILE A 229 -8.56 -21.01 8.76
CA ILE A 229 -7.58 -20.78 7.69
C ILE A 229 -7.86 -19.42 7.01
N LYS A 230 -9.11 -19.16 6.63
CA LYS A 230 -9.52 -17.87 6.04
C LYS A 230 -9.17 -16.71 6.98
N ARG A 231 -9.44 -16.89 8.27
CA ARG A 231 -9.08 -15.87 9.28
C ARG A 231 -7.58 -15.72 9.43
N PHE A 232 -6.79 -16.78 9.29
CA PHE A 232 -5.33 -16.71 9.35
C PHE A 232 -4.76 -15.81 8.24
N HIS A 233 -5.31 -15.86 7.03
CA HIS A 233 -4.91 -14.98 5.94
C HIS A 233 -5.20 -13.50 6.20
N SER A 234 -6.25 -13.19 6.96
CA SER A 234 -6.63 -11.80 7.27
C SER A 234 -6.08 -11.30 8.61
N ASP A 235 -5.89 -12.18 9.58
CA ASP A 235 -5.56 -11.83 10.97
C ASP A 235 -4.70 -12.91 11.69
N GLY A 236 -3.69 -13.41 10.99
CA GLY A 236 -2.81 -14.46 11.50
C GLY A 236 -2.08 -14.09 12.79
N TYR A 237 -1.82 -12.80 13.00
CA TYR A 237 -1.21 -12.30 14.23
C TYR A 237 -2.07 -12.65 15.47
N ARG A 238 -3.38 -12.36 15.42
CA ARG A 238 -4.28 -12.65 16.55
C ARG A 238 -4.47 -14.14 16.76
N ILE A 239 -4.51 -14.94 15.69
CA ILE A 239 -4.57 -16.40 15.82
C ILE A 239 -3.32 -16.92 16.53
N LYS A 240 -2.13 -16.44 16.18
CA LYS A 240 -0.89 -16.81 16.87
C LYS A 240 -0.89 -16.34 18.32
N LYS A 241 -1.26 -15.09 18.58
CA LYS A 241 -1.35 -14.50 19.92
C LYS A 241 -2.27 -15.30 20.84
N TYR A 242 -3.44 -15.70 20.36
CA TYR A 242 -4.49 -16.36 21.13
C TYR A 242 -4.62 -17.86 20.87
N TRP A 243 -3.58 -18.50 20.32
CA TRP A 243 -3.66 -19.91 19.95
C TRP A 243 -4.05 -20.84 21.10
N LYS A 244 -3.51 -20.63 22.30
CA LYS A 244 -3.86 -21.40 23.51
C LYS A 244 -5.35 -21.26 23.86
N GLN A 245 -5.89 -20.07 23.76
CA GLN A 245 -7.31 -19.77 24.02
C GLN A 245 -8.20 -20.39 22.95
N ILE A 246 -7.79 -20.35 21.68
CA ILE A 246 -8.49 -21.03 20.56
C ILE A 246 -8.58 -22.54 20.82
N LEU A 247 -7.52 -23.16 21.27
CA LEU A 247 -7.54 -24.61 21.61
C LEU A 247 -8.49 -24.92 22.77
N LYS A 248 -8.54 -24.06 23.81
CA LYS A 248 -9.51 -24.20 24.92
C LYS A 248 -10.94 -24.01 24.43
N PHE A 249 -11.17 -23.01 23.56
CA PHE A 249 -12.43 -22.73 22.90
C PHE A 249 -12.97 -23.96 22.13
N LYS A 250 -12.14 -24.55 21.26
CA LYS A 250 -12.50 -25.74 20.49
C LYS A 250 -12.81 -26.95 21.37
N LYS A 251 -12.08 -27.13 22.46
CA LYS A 251 -12.32 -28.25 23.40
C LYS A 251 -13.65 -28.17 24.16
N ARG A 252 -14.14 -26.93 24.38
CA ARG A 252 -15.38 -26.70 25.15
C ARG A 252 -16.63 -26.61 24.30
N ASP A 253 -16.49 -26.68 22.97
CA ASP A 253 -17.59 -26.41 22.02
C ASP A 253 -18.34 -25.11 22.32
N TYR A 254 -17.59 -24.12 22.80
CA TYR A 254 -18.14 -22.79 23.08
C TYR A 254 -18.47 -22.08 21.76
N LYS A 255 -19.73 -21.68 21.58
CA LYS A 255 -20.20 -21.10 20.33
C LYS A 255 -20.09 -19.56 20.38
N VAL A 256 -19.37 -19.01 19.41
CA VAL A 256 -19.32 -17.57 19.14
C VAL A 256 -19.63 -17.39 17.67
N GLU A 257 -20.63 -16.60 17.37
CA GLU A 257 -21.04 -16.34 15.99
C GLU A 257 -19.95 -15.61 15.18
N ASN A 258 -19.20 -14.74 15.83
CA ASN A 258 -18.15 -13.94 15.20
C ASN A 258 -16.82 -14.07 15.96
N ILE A 259 -15.91 -14.87 15.42
CA ILE A 259 -14.56 -15.08 15.97
C ILE A 259 -13.73 -13.76 16.03
N GLY A 260 -13.99 -12.80 15.12
CA GLY A 260 -13.35 -11.50 15.14
C GLY A 260 -13.71 -10.70 16.38
N LEU A 261 -14.99 -10.70 16.71
CA LEU A 261 -15.50 -10.03 17.91
C LEU A 261 -14.95 -10.68 19.19
N TRP A 262 -14.74 -12.01 19.18
CA TRP A 262 -14.11 -12.70 20.28
C TRP A 262 -12.63 -12.30 20.45
N PHE A 263 -11.89 -12.12 19.37
CA PHE A 263 -10.54 -11.56 19.44
C PHE A 263 -10.53 -10.13 19.96
N ASP A 264 -11.47 -9.28 19.55
CA ASP A 264 -11.63 -7.93 20.10
C ASP A 264 -11.89 -7.95 21.59
N TYR A 265 -12.71 -8.89 22.05
CA TYR A 265 -12.97 -9.09 23.48
C TYR A 265 -11.72 -9.55 24.25
N LEU A 266 -10.92 -10.47 23.71
CA LEU A 266 -9.64 -10.86 24.32
C LEU A 266 -8.63 -9.71 24.38
N ASP A 267 -8.59 -8.87 23.36
CA ASP A 267 -7.78 -7.64 23.37
C ASP A 267 -8.28 -6.65 24.44
N LEU A 268 -9.60 -6.53 24.64
CA LEU A 268 -10.18 -5.73 25.71
C LEU A 268 -9.86 -6.27 27.10
N LEU A 269 -9.97 -7.57 27.30
CA LEU A 269 -9.57 -8.20 28.57
C LEU A 269 -8.09 -7.94 28.87
N SER A 270 -7.23 -8.09 27.88
CA SER A 270 -5.79 -7.82 28.00
C SER A 270 -5.53 -6.34 28.30
N TYR A 271 -6.27 -5.41 27.69
CA TYR A 271 -6.17 -3.97 27.97
C TYR A 271 -6.52 -3.61 29.42
N PHE A 272 -7.39 -4.40 30.07
CA PHE A 272 -7.77 -4.24 31.46
C PHE A 272 -7.05 -5.20 32.41
N ASP A 273 -5.93 -5.79 32.00
CA ASP A 273 -5.12 -6.71 32.78
C ASP A 273 -5.92 -7.89 33.38
N LYS A 274 -6.92 -8.38 32.62
CA LYS A 274 -7.69 -9.55 33.01
C LYS A 274 -6.99 -10.81 32.54
N ASP A 275 -7.00 -11.85 33.40
CA ASP A 275 -6.43 -13.13 33.03
C ASP A 275 -7.29 -13.83 31.95
N ILE A 276 -6.83 -13.75 30.70
CA ILE A 276 -7.47 -14.40 29.55
C ILE A 276 -7.42 -15.94 29.58
N ASN A 277 -6.72 -16.54 30.56
CA ASN A 277 -6.73 -17.97 30.76
C ASN A 277 -7.82 -18.43 31.77
N ASN A 278 -8.37 -17.50 32.54
CA ASN A 278 -9.43 -17.79 33.48
C ASN A 278 -10.74 -18.09 32.71
N PRO A 279 -11.36 -19.26 32.95
CA PRO A 279 -12.60 -19.65 32.27
C PRO A 279 -13.75 -18.67 32.43
N HIS A 280 -13.81 -17.94 33.55
CA HIS A 280 -14.84 -16.95 33.82
C HIS A 280 -14.79 -15.78 32.81
N TYR A 281 -13.58 -15.32 32.45
CA TYR A 281 -13.41 -14.28 31.44
C TYR A 281 -13.42 -14.86 30.03
N LEU A 282 -12.81 -16.02 29.82
CA LEU A 282 -12.66 -16.60 28.48
C LEU A 282 -14.00 -17.07 27.89
N PHE A 283 -14.92 -17.55 28.74
CA PHE A 283 -16.22 -18.14 28.35
C PHE A 283 -17.37 -17.50 29.12
N PRO A 284 -17.64 -16.20 28.94
CA PRO A 284 -18.78 -15.56 29.61
C PRO A 284 -20.10 -16.17 29.15
N ALA A 285 -21.08 -16.25 30.06
CA ALA A 285 -22.40 -16.81 29.76
C ALA A 285 -23.12 -15.98 28.66
N ASP A 286 -23.03 -14.66 28.73
CA ASP A 286 -23.46 -13.74 27.71
C ASP A 286 -22.23 -13.02 27.14
N PHE A 287 -21.81 -13.48 25.99
CA PHE A 287 -20.62 -12.94 25.30
C PHE A 287 -20.82 -11.50 24.85
N THR A 288 -21.99 -11.18 24.29
CA THR A 288 -22.29 -9.84 23.78
C THR A 288 -22.32 -8.82 24.89
N ALA A 289 -23.01 -9.12 25.97
CA ALA A 289 -23.06 -8.23 27.15
C ALA A 289 -21.66 -8.03 27.78
N ALA A 290 -20.84 -9.09 27.84
CA ALA A 290 -19.47 -8.99 28.35
C ALA A 290 -18.59 -8.14 27.47
N HIS A 291 -18.64 -8.32 26.13
CA HIS A 291 -17.92 -7.48 25.17
C HIS A 291 -18.30 -6.01 25.30
N ASP A 292 -19.60 -5.71 25.30
CA ASP A 292 -20.11 -4.34 25.35
C ASP A 292 -19.78 -3.64 26.66
N LEU A 293 -19.77 -4.37 27.77
CA LEU A 293 -19.33 -3.85 29.06
C LEU A 293 -17.87 -3.35 29.01
N TYR A 294 -16.96 -4.16 28.46
CA TYR A 294 -15.53 -3.78 28.36
C TYR A 294 -15.31 -2.69 27.30
N MET A 295 -16.05 -2.70 26.20
CA MET A 295 -16.04 -1.61 25.23
C MET A 295 -16.46 -0.27 25.85
N LYS A 296 -17.55 -0.25 26.64
CA LYS A 296 -18.02 0.93 27.34
C LYS A 296 -16.97 1.44 28.35
N ARG A 297 -16.33 0.53 29.10
CA ARG A 297 -15.24 0.87 30.03
C ARG A 297 -14.04 1.50 29.30
N LYS A 298 -13.63 0.91 28.18
CA LYS A 298 -12.53 1.43 27.35
C LYS A 298 -12.83 2.83 26.83
N ARG A 299 -14.04 3.05 26.30
CA ARG A 299 -14.48 4.37 25.81
C ARG A 299 -14.39 5.43 26.90
N LYS A 300 -14.95 5.16 28.08
CA LYS A 300 -14.86 6.09 29.21
C LYS A 300 -13.43 6.41 29.63
N ARG A 301 -12.54 5.40 29.64
CA ARG A 301 -11.13 5.61 29.98
C ARG A 301 -10.43 6.48 28.93
N MET A 302 -10.65 6.20 27.66
CA MET A 302 -10.09 7.01 26.55
C MET A 302 -10.62 8.45 26.55
N GLU A 303 -11.90 8.65 26.83
CA GLU A 303 -12.50 10.00 26.97
C GLU A 303 -11.79 10.78 28.06
N LYS A 304 -11.58 10.17 29.25
CA LYS A 304 -10.86 10.79 30.34
C LYS A 304 -9.40 11.12 29.99
N GLU A 305 -8.67 10.18 29.43
CA GLU A 305 -7.28 10.36 28.98
C GLU A 305 -7.16 11.45 27.90
N ASN A 306 -8.10 11.54 26.97
CA ASN A 306 -8.13 12.59 25.95
C ASN A 306 -8.43 13.97 26.56
N GLU A 307 -9.33 14.03 27.53
CA GLU A 307 -9.63 15.29 28.23
C GLU A 307 -8.44 15.79 29.05
N GLU A 308 -7.76 14.88 29.76
CA GLU A 308 -6.52 15.20 30.51
C GLU A 308 -5.42 15.72 29.56
N ARG A 309 -5.25 15.05 28.42
CA ARG A 309 -4.30 15.46 27.37
C ARG A 309 -4.64 16.83 26.81
N ARG A 310 -5.91 17.10 26.52
CA ARG A 310 -6.36 18.40 26.03
C ARG A 310 -6.05 19.51 27.05
N ARG A 311 -6.36 19.29 28.34
CA ARG A 311 -6.04 20.23 29.43
C ARG A 311 -4.55 20.52 29.51
N GLN A 312 -3.72 19.49 29.33
CA GLN A 312 -2.27 19.67 29.35
C GLN A 312 -1.78 20.50 28.16
N TYR A 313 -2.28 20.22 26.94
CA TYR A 313 -1.96 21.03 25.76
C TYR A 313 -2.38 22.51 25.91
N GLU A 314 -3.55 22.75 26.47
CA GLU A 314 -4.03 24.12 26.76
C GLU A 314 -3.14 24.83 27.77
N LYS A 315 -2.66 24.14 28.78
CA LYS A 315 -1.73 24.68 29.77
C LYS A 315 -0.38 25.04 29.14
N GLU A 316 0.20 24.10 28.39
CA GLU A 316 1.47 24.32 27.69
C GLU A 316 1.37 25.41 26.63
N ALA A 317 0.24 25.55 25.96
CA ALA A 317 0.00 26.63 25.01
C ALA A 317 -0.03 28.00 25.70
N LYS A 318 -0.69 28.11 26.86
CA LYS A 318 -0.71 29.35 27.65
C LYS A 318 0.69 29.71 28.17
N GLU A 319 1.45 28.72 28.65
CA GLU A 319 2.82 28.94 29.13
C GLU A 319 3.73 29.42 27.99
N ARG A 320 3.62 28.82 26.81
CA ARG A 320 4.38 29.28 25.61
C ARG A 320 4.01 30.69 25.18
N GLU A 321 2.73 31.03 25.22
CA GLU A 321 2.29 32.39 24.87
C GLU A 321 2.78 33.42 25.89
N LEU A 322 2.73 33.09 27.17
CA LEU A 322 3.28 33.98 28.24
C LEU A 322 4.79 34.18 28.03
N GLN A 323 5.53 33.09 27.76
CA GLN A 323 6.97 33.20 27.50
C GLN A 323 7.26 34.07 26.27
N ARG A 324 6.45 33.95 25.23
CA ARG A 324 6.56 34.77 24.02
C ARG A 324 6.33 36.24 24.30
N ILE A 325 5.34 36.59 25.11
CA ILE A 325 5.06 37.96 25.52
C ILE A 325 6.24 38.53 26.31
N ILE A 326 6.74 37.78 27.30
CA ILE A 326 7.90 38.22 28.13
C ILE A 326 9.14 38.41 27.24
N GLU A 327 9.36 37.54 26.25
CA GLU A 327 10.49 37.69 25.34
C GLU A 327 10.34 38.90 24.42
N GLN A 328 9.12 39.21 23.97
CA GLN A 328 8.83 40.42 23.17
C GLN A 328 9.04 41.71 23.99
N GLU A 329 8.54 41.75 25.22
CA GLU A 329 8.75 42.87 26.14
C GLU A 329 10.25 43.12 26.40
N LYS A 330 11.00 42.07 26.69
CA LYS A 330 12.45 42.15 26.86
C LYS A 330 13.19 42.68 25.64
N LYS A 331 12.82 42.22 24.45
CA LYS A 331 13.38 42.71 23.18
C LYS A 331 13.04 44.19 22.98
N ALA A 332 11.82 44.61 23.30
CA ALA A 332 11.42 46.02 23.22
C ALA A 332 12.22 46.90 24.19
N GLU A 333 12.43 46.45 25.41
CA GLU A 333 13.27 47.19 26.39
C GLU A 333 14.74 47.29 25.91
N GLU A 334 15.33 46.22 25.41
CA GLU A 334 16.69 46.19 24.86
C GLU A 334 16.81 47.13 23.64
N PHE A 335 15.82 47.16 22.77
CA PHE A 335 15.77 48.07 21.62
C PHE A 335 15.77 49.54 22.08
N ILE A 336 14.90 49.89 23.03
CA ILE A 336 14.82 51.26 23.57
C ILE A 336 16.15 51.63 24.22
N LYS A 337 16.71 50.78 25.08
CA LYS A 337 17.99 50.99 25.75
C LYS A 337 19.13 51.27 24.79
N ASN A 338 19.18 50.59 23.66
CA ASN A 338 20.26 50.68 22.70
C ASN A 338 20.08 51.85 21.71
N LYS A 339 18.84 52.22 21.38
CA LYS A 339 18.58 53.15 20.23
C LYS A 339 17.83 54.40 20.62
N SER A 340 17.29 54.57 21.80
CA SER A 340 16.49 55.77 22.20
C SER A 340 17.22 57.11 22.00
N LYS A 341 18.53 57.13 22.21
CA LYS A 341 19.35 58.33 22.00
C LYS A 341 19.36 58.85 20.54
N TYR A 342 18.86 58.08 19.60
CA TYR A 342 18.80 58.45 18.20
C TYR A 342 17.36 58.76 17.72
N PHE A 343 16.33 58.60 18.54
CA PHE A 343 14.94 58.72 18.11
C PHE A 343 14.54 60.12 17.68
N ASP A 344 15.17 61.18 18.25
CA ASP A 344 14.90 62.57 17.90
C ASP A 344 15.64 63.03 16.65
N ILE A 345 16.47 62.17 16.05
CA ILE A 345 17.20 62.54 14.84
C ILE A 345 16.24 62.53 13.64
N THR A 346 16.12 63.70 13.01
CA THR A 346 15.31 63.90 11.83
C THR A 346 16.08 64.73 10.81
N PHE A 347 16.11 64.27 9.58
CA PHE A 347 16.67 65.03 8.47
C PHE A 347 15.52 65.49 7.58
N ARG A 348 15.57 66.75 7.12
CA ARG A 348 14.49 67.34 6.32
C ARG A 348 15.04 68.24 5.23
N ASN A 349 14.47 68.12 4.05
CA ASN A 349 14.64 69.10 2.97
C ASN A 349 13.27 69.63 2.53
N SER A 350 13.14 70.26 1.34
CA SER A 350 11.88 70.83 0.84
C SER A 350 10.78 69.77 0.59
N ASN A 351 11.12 68.52 0.31
CA ASN A 351 10.16 67.53 -0.15
C ASN A 351 10.16 66.20 0.69
N ILE A 352 11.27 65.91 1.37
CA ILE A 352 11.50 64.63 2.07
C ILE A 352 11.83 64.86 3.53
N ILE A 353 11.26 64.02 4.39
CA ILE A 353 11.62 63.88 5.78
C ILE A 353 12.18 62.46 5.99
N VAL A 354 13.29 62.34 6.72
CA VAL A 354 13.89 61.07 7.09
C VAL A 354 13.86 60.97 8.62
N VAL A 355 13.22 59.94 9.12
CA VAL A 355 13.02 59.70 10.58
C VAL A 355 13.60 58.35 10.98
N VAL A 356 14.07 58.27 12.20
CA VAL A 356 14.52 56.99 12.78
C VAL A 356 13.29 56.17 13.16
N LEU A 357 13.33 54.86 12.88
CA LEU A 357 12.29 53.94 13.34
C LEU A 357 12.43 53.73 14.86
N SER A 358 11.45 54.23 15.62
CA SER A 358 11.52 54.35 17.07
C SER A 358 10.87 53.19 17.85
N SER A 359 10.31 52.20 17.17
CA SER A 359 9.73 51.01 17.80
C SER A 359 9.85 49.79 16.92
N ILE A 360 9.83 48.58 17.52
CA ILE A 360 9.85 47.32 16.77
C ILE A 360 8.64 47.22 15.85
N ASP A 361 7.48 47.73 16.27
CA ASP A 361 6.29 47.81 15.42
C ASP A 361 6.48 48.73 14.20
N ALA A 362 7.27 49.79 14.34
CA ALA A 362 7.62 50.65 13.19
C ALA A 362 8.45 49.86 12.16
N TYR A 363 9.39 49.00 12.60
CA TYR A 363 10.11 48.09 11.68
C TYR A 363 9.20 47.13 10.95
N LYS A 364 8.20 46.62 11.67
CA LYS A 364 7.20 45.70 11.08
C LYS A 364 6.37 46.45 10.03
N LYS A 365 5.81 47.60 10.39
CA LYS A 365 5.02 48.42 9.45
C LYS A 365 5.82 48.83 8.21
N GLU A 366 7.09 49.19 8.38
CA GLU A 366 8.00 49.55 7.30
C GLU A 366 8.21 48.35 6.34
N GLY A 367 8.54 47.16 6.90
CA GLY A 367 8.76 45.97 6.11
C GLY A 367 7.49 45.47 5.39
N ASP A 368 6.33 45.54 6.04
CA ASP A 368 5.05 45.17 5.45
C ASP A 368 4.65 46.10 4.31
N THR A 369 4.92 47.44 4.46
CA THR A 369 4.54 48.47 3.48
C THR A 369 5.44 48.44 2.26
N LEU A 370 6.75 48.29 2.44
CA LEU A 370 7.75 48.30 1.36
C LEU A 370 8.15 46.91 0.87
N HIS A 371 7.50 45.85 1.37
CA HIS A 371 7.71 44.45 0.99
C HIS A 371 9.17 43.99 1.10
N HIS A 372 9.85 44.35 2.17
CA HIS A 372 11.23 43.92 2.44
C HIS A 372 11.40 43.32 3.87
N CYS A 373 12.55 42.74 4.10
CA CYS A 373 12.80 41.88 5.27
C CYS A 373 13.39 42.62 6.49
N VAL A 374 13.24 43.92 6.63
CA VAL A 374 13.81 44.72 7.73
C VAL A 374 13.33 44.22 9.13
N PHE A 375 12.12 43.80 9.23
CA PHE A 375 11.57 43.22 10.45
C PHE A 375 11.91 41.73 10.59
N THR A 376 11.68 40.92 9.54
CA THR A 376 11.89 39.47 9.57
C THR A 376 13.34 39.07 9.76
N ASN A 377 14.28 39.87 9.27
CA ASN A 377 15.72 39.70 9.49
C ASN A 377 16.24 40.43 10.74
N THR A 378 15.37 40.82 11.66
CA THR A 378 15.67 41.38 12.99
C THR A 378 16.67 42.57 12.99
N TYR A 379 16.56 43.47 12.03
CA TYR A 379 17.42 44.64 11.97
C TYR A 379 17.33 45.54 13.23
N TYR A 380 16.23 45.51 13.96
CA TYR A 380 16.05 46.17 15.24
C TYR A 380 17.02 45.66 16.32
N ASP A 381 17.51 44.43 16.25
CA ASP A 381 18.45 43.84 17.21
C ASP A 381 19.93 44.21 16.92
N ARG A 382 20.22 44.71 15.71
CA ARG A 382 21.59 45.08 15.30
C ARG A 382 22.10 46.29 16.06
N LYS A 383 23.12 46.08 16.89
CA LYS A 383 23.69 47.17 17.74
C LYS A 383 24.37 48.27 16.94
N ASN A 384 25.00 47.93 15.83
CA ASN A 384 25.82 48.83 15.02
C ASN A 384 25.11 49.37 13.79
N SER A 385 23.80 49.29 13.70
CA SER A 385 23.01 49.75 12.59
C SER A 385 21.78 50.51 13.08
N LEU A 386 21.44 51.59 12.38
CA LEU A 386 20.24 52.35 12.63
C LEU A 386 19.41 52.37 11.36
N ILE A 387 18.13 52.08 11.51
CA ILE A 387 17.21 52.09 10.37
C ILE A 387 16.39 53.38 10.38
N LEU A 388 16.42 54.05 9.24
CA LEU A 388 15.68 55.28 9.00
C LEU A 388 14.66 55.04 7.89
N SER A 389 13.55 55.78 7.95
CA SER A 389 12.49 55.78 6.96
C SER A 389 12.46 57.13 6.25
N ALA A 390 12.67 57.14 4.96
CA ALA A 390 12.45 58.33 4.13
C ALA A 390 10.98 58.40 3.73
N ARG A 391 10.37 59.58 3.87
CA ARG A 391 8.95 59.84 3.64
C ARG A 391 8.76 61.16 2.92
N LEU A 392 7.70 61.30 2.14
CA LEU A 392 7.32 62.61 1.59
C LEU A 392 6.71 63.46 2.70
N ILE A 393 6.98 64.76 2.65
CA ILE A 393 6.41 65.68 3.65
C ILE A 393 4.91 65.79 3.55
N ASP A 394 4.34 65.60 2.35
CA ASP A 394 2.89 65.61 2.11
C ASP A 394 2.20 64.32 2.57
N THR A 395 2.96 63.20 2.73
CA THR A 395 2.46 61.92 3.21
C THR A 395 3.41 61.30 4.24
N PRO A 396 3.57 61.90 5.43
CA PRO A 396 4.60 61.56 6.39
C PRO A 396 4.37 60.18 7.05
N ASP A 397 3.17 59.59 6.95
CA ASP A 397 2.82 58.29 7.48
C ASP A 397 3.12 57.11 6.56
N THR A 398 3.48 57.42 5.28
CA THR A 398 3.76 56.40 4.27
C THR A 398 5.27 56.37 3.98
N PRO A 399 5.95 55.23 4.25
CA PRO A 399 7.36 55.09 3.93
C PRO A 399 7.56 55.08 2.41
N LEU A 400 8.61 55.77 1.95
CA LEU A 400 9.04 55.82 0.56
C LEU A 400 10.22 54.86 0.35
N GLU A 401 11.19 54.91 1.27
CA GLU A 401 12.43 54.14 1.20
C GLU A 401 12.98 53.88 2.61
N THR A 402 13.61 52.71 2.83
CA THR A 402 14.28 52.36 4.07
C THR A 402 15.79 52.49 3.90
N ILE A 403 16.43 53.13 4.85
CA ILE A 403 17.88 53.44 4.83
C ILE A 403 18.52 52.74 6.05
N GLU A 404 19.55 51.95 5.83
CA GLU A 404 20.41 51.46 6.89
C GLU A 404 21.64 52.33 7.06
N LEU A 405 21.84 52.86 8.24
CA LEU A 405 23.02 53.66 8.60
C LEU A 405 23.92 52.84 9.52
N SER A 406 25.17 52.64 9.15
CA SER A 406 26.20 52.07 10.01
C SER A 406 26.55 53.05 11.11
N LEU A 407 26.48 52.60 12.37
CA LEU A 407 26.88 53.41 13.54
C LEU A 407 28.39 53.31 13.84
N THR A 408 29.12 52.48 13.11
CA THR A 408 30.57 52.24 13.33
C THR A 408 31.42 53.26 12.54
N ASP A 409 31.01 53.58 11.32
CA ASP A 409 31.78 54.40 10.37
C ASP A 409 30.94 55.52 9.72
N GLY A 410 29.65 55.58 10.04
CA GLY A 410 28.72 56.62 9.54
C GLY A 410 28.35 56.42 8.07
N HIS A 411 28.65 55.29 7.46
CA HIS A 411 28.27 55.02 6.09
C HIS A 411 26.79 54.54 5.97
N ILE A 412 26.16 54.94 4.88
CA ILE A 412 24.88 54.37 4.44
C ILE A 412 25.20 53.02 3.76
N LEU A 413 24.55 51.98 4.20
CA LEU A 413 24.71 50.60 3.72
C LEU A 413 23.63 50.22 2.72
#